data_b220beb3fca4ce1f13bb3f8446ac9a1a
#
_entry.id   b220beb3fca4ce1f13bb3f8446ac9a1a
#
_cell.length_a   1.000
_cell.length_b   1.000
_cell.length_c   1.000
_cell.angle_alpha   90.00
_cell.angle_beta   90.00
_cell.angle_gamma   90.00
#
_symmetry.space_group_name_H-M   'P 1'
#
loop_
_entity.id
_entity.type
_entity.pdbx_description
1 polymer ?
#
loop_
_entity_poly.entity_id
_entity_poly.type
_entity_poly.pdbx_seq_one_letter_code
_entity_poly.pdbx_strand_id
1 'polypeptide(L)'
;CNGTADYRYVDNFNAEFSRDAEPMRNRDGYGFGDNYYYQMSDYIRRFKGISATPTADHQTTVDIYDLGTWADIKQTYMDSLGDVEHRNSISYDADFRYINGSGRNDFAYAQVSQDEDNLYFLVKCAQDIIVDDGANWMNLYLDTDGDATNGWAGFDFLINRDRDSFAVTVDRISGTDMQYETVGGAYYAVQGQYMTVRLPKQLL
;
A
#
# COMPACT_ATOMS: atom_id res chain seq x y z
N CYS A 1 20.29 -10.00 19.68
CA CYS A 1 19.57 -9.57 20.86
C CYS A 1 18.89 -10.72 21.53
N ASN A 2 18.54 -10.60 22.72
CA ASN A 2 18.32 -11.71 23.59
C ASN A 2 16.99 -11.70 24.33
N GLY A 3 16.06 -10.89 24.02
CA GLY A 3 14.79 -10.85 24.66
C GLY A 3 14.72 -10.01 25.94
N THR A 4 15.75 -9.29 26.29
CA THR A 4 15.64 -8.34 27.39
C THR A 4 15.00 -7.04 26.93
N ALA A 5 14.36 -6.32 27.82
CA ALA A 5 13.60 -5.15 27.48
C ALA A 5 14.43 -3.99 26.91
N ASP A 6 15.70 -4.05 27.01
CA ASP A 6 16.61 -3.00 26.57
C ASP A 6 17.17 -3.18 25.18
N TYR A 7 16.95 -4.33 24.51
CA TYR A 7 17.35 -4.43 23.14
C TYR A 7 16.20 -4.24 22.18
N ARG A 8 16.52 -3.62 21.12
CA ARG A 8 15.56 -3.05 20.20
C ARG A 8 16.04 -3.17 18.79
N TYR A 9 16.94 -4.09 18.60
CA TYR A 9 17.58 -4.22 17.34
C TYR A 9 16.82 -5.18 16.44
N VAL A 10 17.08 -5.09 15.19
CA VAL A 10 16.48 -5.98 14.20
C VAL A 10 16.78 -7.45 14.46
N ASP A 11 17.85 -7.75 15.12
CA ASP A 11 18.18 -9.11 15.52
C ASP A 11 17.50 -9.54 16.82
N ASN A 12 16.69 -8.71 17.35
CA ASN A 12 15.83 -9.04 18.47
C ASN A 12 14.69 -9.94 18.08
N PHE A 13 14.72 -10.63 17.31
CA PHE A 13 13.82 -11.62 16.78
C PHE A 13 12.81 -12.14 17.78
N ASN A 14 11.93 -11.26 18.27
CA ASN A 14 10.69 -11.76 18.83
C ASN A 14 9.89 -12.42 17.70
N ALA A 15 8.86 -13.15 18.04
CA ALA A 15 8.09 -13.92 17.07
C ALA A 15 7.50 -13.05 15.93
N GLU A 16 7.20 -11.80 16.22
CA GLU A 16 6.62 -10.86 15.27
C GLU A 16 7.66 -10.39 14.25
N PHE A 17 8.81 -9.91 14.68
CA PHE A 17 9.89 -9.51 13.76
C PHE A 17 10.38 -10.67 12.89
N SER A 18 10.53 -11.83 13.49
CA SER A 18 10.93 -13.02 12.76
C SER A 18 9.91 -13.39 11.68
N ARG A 19 8.65 -13.30 12.01
CA ARG A 19 7.55 -13.59 11.10
C ARG A 19 7.50 -12.63 9.93
N ASP A 20 7.70 -11.34 10.19
CA ASP A 20 7.64 -10.31 9.17
C ASP A 20 8.84 -10.35 8.22
N ALA A 21 10.00 -10.78 8.72
CA ALA A 21 11.23 -10.84 7.95
C ALA A 21 11.46 -12.17 7.22
N GLU A 22 10.69 -13.20 7.52
CA GLU A 22 10.92 -14.54 7.02
C GLU A 22 9.88 -14.97 5.97
N PRO A 23 10.25 -14.98 4.67
CA PRO A 23 9.31 -15.32 3.60
C PRO A 23 8.64 -16.70 3.77
N MET A 24 9.37 -17.64 4.33
CA MET A 24 8.89 -19.00 4.49
C MET A 24 7.67 -19.13 5.41
N ARG A 25 7.48 -18.20 6.30
CA ARG A 25 6.36 -18.24 7.25
C ARG A 25 5.01 -17.94 6.63
N ASN A 26 5.01 -17.28 5.49
CA ASN A 26 3.76 -16.96 4.82
C ASN A 26 2.95 -18.20 4.44
N ARG A 27 3.62 -19.32 4.15
CA ARG A 27 2.95 -20.58 3.86
C ARG A 27 2.08 -21.11 5.00
N ASP A 28 2.38 -20.68 6.22
CA ASP A 28 1.62 -21.06 7.42
C ASP A 28 0.53 -20.03 7.77
N GLY A 29 0.32 -19.03 6.89
CA GLY A 29 -0.65 -17.95 7.09
C GLY A 29 -0.19 -16.86 8.06
N TYR A 30 1.10 -16.79 8.35
CA TYR A 30 1.67 -15.80 9.24
C TYR A 30 2.82 -15.05 8.56
N GLY A 31 2.85 -13.72 8.73
CA GLY A 31 3.90 -12.86 8.18
C GLY A 31 3.54 -12.28 6.82
N PHE A 32 4.42 -11.46 6.29
CA PHE A 32 4.25 -10.73 5.04
C PHE A 32 4.84 -11.44 3.83
N GLY A 33 5.28 -12.68 3.98
CA GLY A 33 5.86 -13.47 2.91
C GLY A 33 7.06 -12.77 2.26
N ASP A 34 7.08 -12.79 0.93
CA ASP A 34 8.19 -12.23 0.16
C ASP A 34 8.21 -10.70 0.11
N ASN A 35 7.11 -10.02 0.44
CA ASN A 35 7.00 -8.58 0.32
C ASN A 35 8.02 -7.85 1.18
N TYR A 36 8.15 -8.25 2.43
CA TYR A 36 9.14 -7.66 3.32
C TYR A 36 10.58 -7.93 2.87
N TYR A 37 10.83 -9.11 2.33
CA TYR A 37 12.13 -9.45 1.76
C TYR A 37 12.47 -8.57 0.56
N TYR A 38 11.53 -8.33 -0.34
CA TYR A 38 11.76 -7.47 -1.50
C TYR A 38 11.96 -6.02 -1.10
N GLN A 39 11.21 -5.53 -0.14
CA GLN A 39 11.39 -4.20 0.42
C GLN A 39 12.78 -4.04 1.05
N MET A 40 13.20 -4.99 1.85
CA MET A 40 14.54 -4.99 2.45
C MET A 40 15.62 -5.03 1.37
N SER A 41 15.46 -5.85 0.35
CA SER A 41 16.41 -5.96 -0.76
C SER A 41 16.51 -4.65 -1.55
N ASP A 42 15.40 -3.95 -1.75
CA ASP A 42 15.38 -2.66 -2.41
C ASP A 42 16.13 -1.60 -1.59
N TYR A 43 15.87 -1.51 -0.30
CA TYR A 43 16.60 -0.60 0.58
C TYR A 43 18.11 -0.89 0.61
N ILE A 44 18.51 -2.15 0.62
CA ILE A 44 19.93 -2.51 0.54
C ILE A 44 20.54 -2.06 -0.79
N ARG A 45 19.83 -2.21 -1.89
CA ARG A 45 20.26 -1.74 -3.22
C ARG A 45 20.42 -0.22 -3.25
N ARG A 46 19.43 0.51 -2.75
CA ARG A 46 19.50 1.98 -2.64
C ARG A 46 20.68 2.42 -1.78
N PHE A 47 20.89 1.80 -0.64
CA PHE A 47 22.03 2.09 0.23
C PHE A 47 23.38 1.85 -0.46
N LYS A 48 23.46 0.85 -1.32
CA LYS A 48 24.65 0.54 -2.12
C LYS A 48 24.81 1.42 -3.36
N GLY A 49 23.91 2.36 -3.60
CA GLY A 49 23.89 3.20 -4.78
C GLY A 49 23.48 2.47 -6.06
N ILE A 50 22.83 1.33 -5.95
CA ILE A 50 22.26 0.62 -7.09
C ILE A 50 20.86 1.16 -7.30
N SER A 51 20.65 1.93 -8.36
CA SER A 51 19.31 2.38 -8.74
C SER A 51 18.39 1.18 -8.99
N ALA A 52 17.21 1.21 -8.38
CA ALA A 52 16.17 0.28 -8.75
C ALA A 52 15.83 0.49 -10.23
N THR A 53 15.66 -0.58 -10.97
CA THR A 53 15.10 -0.48 -12.31
C THR A 53 13.68 0.06 -12.17
N PRO A 54 13.30 1.12 -12.89
CA PRO A 54 11.92 1.59 -12.88
C PRO A 54 11.01 0.42 -13.22
N THR A 55 10.10 0.10 -12.34
CA THR A 55 9.22 -1.06 -12.51
C THR A 55 7.98 -0.73 -13.32
N ALA A 56 7.60 0.53 -13.40
CA ALA A 56 6.40 0.96 -14.10
C ALA A 56 6.73 1.52 -15.50
N ASP A 57 7.27 0.66 -16.37
CA ASP A 57 7.52 1.02 -17.78
C ASP A 57 6.29 0.76 -18.69
N HIS A 58 5.16 0.40 -18.09
CA HIS A 58 3.98 0.06 -18.86
C HIS A 58 3.15 1.31 -19.17
N GLN A 59 3.13 1.69 -20.44
CA GLN A 59 2.30 2.79 -20.94
C GLN A 59 1.11 2.22 -21.70
N THR A 60 0.02 1.99 -20.99
CA THR A 60 -1.22 1.50 -21.59
C THR A 60 -2.41 2.13 -20.89
N THR A 61 -3.25 2.79 -21.68
CA THR A 61 -4.55 3.26 -21.22
C THR A 61 -5.42 2.05 -20.86
N VAL A 62 -6.00 2.06 -19.67
CA VAL A 62 -6.94 1.04 -19.22
C VAL A 62 -8.29 1.68 -18.89
N ASP A 63 -9.34 0.92 -19.03
CA ASP A 63 -10.67 1.32 -18.54
C ASP A 63 -10.86 0.78 -17.11
N ILE A 64 -11.07 1.69 -16.16
CA ILE A 64 -11.29 1.31 -14.76
C ILE A 64 -12.61 0.57 -14.54
N TYR A 65 -13.52 0.61 -15.49
CA TYR A 65 -14.80 -0.09 -15.45
C TYR A 65 -14.78 -1.44 -16.19
N ASP A 66 -13.71 -1.73 -16.95
CA ASP A 66 -13.51 -2.98 -17.67
C ASP A 66 -12.22 -3.68 -17.21
N LEU A 67 -12.38 -4.66 -16.35
CA LEU A 67 -11.25 -5.45 -15.83
C LEU A 67 -10.50 -6.23 -16.91
N GLY A 68 -11.14 -6.47 -18.08
CA GLY A 68 -10.48 -7.12 -19.21
C GLY A 68 -9.31 -6.32 -19.77
N THR A 69 -9.35 -4.98 -19.65
CA THR A 69 -8.27 -4.11 -20.13
C THR A 69 -6.98 -4.22 -19.29
N TRP A 70 -7.05 -4.83 -18.12
CA TRP A 70 -5.91 -5.05 -17.23
C TRP A 70 -5.16 -6.35 -17.49
N ALA A 71 -5.68 -7.22 -18.36
CA ALA A 71 -5.11 -8.56 -18.60
C ALA A 71 -3.67 -8.51 -19.14
N ASP A 72 -3.32 -7.47 -19.90
CA ASP A 72 -1.99 -7.31 -20.49
C ASP A 72 -1.00 -6.54 -19.59
N ILE A 73 -1.46 -6.03 -18.44
CA ILE A 73 -0.60 -5.33 -17.49
C ILE A 73 0.28 -6.34 -16.77
N LYS A 74 1.59 -6.26 -17.00
CA LYS A 74 2.57 -7.22 -16.48
C LYS A 74 3.11 -6.86 -15.10
N GLN A 75 3.09 -5.57 -14.76
CA GLN A 75 3.50 -5.11 -13.44
C GLN A 75 2.48 -5.55 -12.41
N THR A 76 2.77 -6.65 -11.73
CA THR A 76 1.92 -7.20 -10.68
C THR A 76 2.74 -7.30 -9.40
N TYR A 77 2.26 -6.61 -8.38
CA TYR A 77 2.84 -6.60 -7.04
C TYR A 77 2.03 -7.54 -6.17
N MET A 78 2.60 -8.69 -5.87
CA MET A 78 1.93 -9.71 -5.06
C MET A 78 1.93 -9.34 -3.60
N ASP A 79 0.83 -9.63 -2.92
CA ASP A 79 0.67 -9.51 -1.48
C ASP A 79 0.33 -10.85 -0.84
N SER A 80 0.59 -10.98 0.44
CA SER A 80 0.43 -12.22 1.17
C SER A 80 -0.98 -12.38 1.70
N LEU A 81 -1.66 -13.44 1.29
CA LEU A 81 -3.01 -13.72 1.76
C LEU A 81 -3.03 -14.15 3.22
N GLY A 82 -3.99 -13.63 3.97
CA GLY A 82 -4.23 -13.98 5.37
C GLY A 82 -3.42 -13.18 6.37
N ASP A 83 -2.71 -12.15 5.97
CA ASP A 83 -1.87 -11.33 6.86
C ASP A 83 -2.64 -10.20 7.56
N VAL A 84 -3.84 -9.87 7.10
CA VAL A 84 -4.73 -8.88 7.74
C VAL A 84 -5.51 -9.46 8.92
N GLU A 85 -5.44 -10.77 9.14
CA GLU A 85 -6.25 -11.46 10.12
C GLU A 85 -5.74 -11.28 11.55
N HIS A 86 -6.67 -11.01 12.49
CA HIS A 86 -6.43 -11.03 13.94
C HIS A 86 -5.36 -10.08 14.47
N ARG A 87 -5.33 -8.84 13.99
CA ARG A 87 -4.49 -7.82 14.60
C ARG A 87 -5.06 -7.44 15.97
N ASN A 88 -4.29 -7.71 17.00
CA ASN A 88 -4.60 -7.37 18.39
C ASN A 88 -3.29 -7.10 19.13
N SER A 89 -2.62 -6.01 18.77
CA SER A 89 -1.31 -5.64 19.29
C SER A 89 -1.36 -4.36 20.11
N ILE A 90 -0.56 -4.30 21.14
CA ILE A 90 -0.36 -3.09 21.95
C ILE A 90 0.55 -2.17 21.15
N SER A 91 0.20 -0.88 21.04
CA SER A 91 1.06 0.12 20.44
C SER A 91 2.31 0.34 21.31
N TYR A 92 3.29 1.05 20.76
CA TYR A 92 4.46 1.47 21.52
C TYR A 92 4.07 2.33 22.74
N ASP A 93 3.03 3.12 22.60
CA ASP A 93 2.32 3.76 23.70
C ASP A 93 1.28 2.76 24.25
N ALA A 94 1.53 2.23 25.45
CA ALA A 94 0.73 1.16 26.04
C ALA A 94 -0.76 1.52 26.25
N ASP A 95 -1.12 2.78 26.10
CA ASP A 95 -2.49 3.27 26.24
C ASP A 95 -3.36 3.01 25.01
N PHE A 96 -2.75 2.59 23.90
CA PHE A 96 -3.46 2.32 22.65
C PHE A 96 -3.27 0.87 22.18
N ARG A 97 -4.33 0.29 21.65
CA ARG A 97 -4.33 -1.08 21.16
C ARG A 97 -4.87 -1.12 19.72
N TYR A 98 -4.08 -1.63 18.79
CA TYR A 98 -4.51 -1.87 17.42
C TYR A 98 -5.31 -3.17 17.37
N ILE A 99 -6.60 -3.06 17.09
CA ILE A 99 -7.48 -4.23 17.00
C ILE A 99 -8.11 -4.24 15.61
N ASN A 100 -7.88 -5.30 14.87
CA ASN A 100 -8.60 -5.61 13.65
C ASN A 100 -8.83 -7.13 13.60
N GLY A 101 -10.04 -7.56 13.84
CA GLY A 101 -10.44 -8.97 13.75
C GLY A 101 -11.31 -9.25 12.54
N SER A 102 -11.46 -8.29 11.61
CA SER A 102 -12.37 -8.43 10.47
C SER A 102 -11.80 -9.29 9.35
N GLY A 103 -10.48 -9.32 9.16
CA GLY A 103 -9.84 -9.96 8.00
C GLY A 103 -10.28 -9.39 6.65
N ARG A 104 -10.98 -8.23 6.65
CA ARG A 104 -11.56 -7.66 5.43
C ARG A 104 -10.51 -7.04 4.54
N ASN A 105 -10.78 -7.05 3.23
CA ASN A 105 -9.96 -6.41 2.21
C ASN A 105 -8.49 -6.84 2.23
N ASP A 106 -8.27 -8.11 2.46
CA ASP A 106 -6.97 -8.77 2.37
C ASP A 106 -6.47 -8.72 0.92
N PHE A 107 -5.39 -8.00 0.68
CA PHE A 107 -4.88 -7.80 -0.66
C PHE A 107 -4.23 -9.07 -1.19
N ALA A 108 -4.45 -9.37 -2.45
CA ALA A 108 -3.80 -10.46 -3.15
C ALA A 108 -2.71 -9.96 -4.11
N TYR A 109 -3.00 -8.87 -4.80
CA TYR A 109 -2.02 -8.18 -5.63
C TYR A 109 -2.50 -6.78 -6.01
N ALA A 110 -1.55 -5.97 -6.48
CA ALA A 110 -1.82 -4.70 -7.12
C ALA A 110 -1.19 -4.65 -8.53
N GLN A 111 -1.77 -3.84 -9.40
CA GLN A 111 -1.21 -3.51 -10.72
C GLN A 111 -1.20 -2.00 -10.93
N VAL A 112 -0.23 -1.53 -11.67
CA VAL A 112 -0.08 -0.11 -12.02
C VAL A 112 0.11 0.02 -13.53
N SER A 113 -0.56 0.98 -14.12
CA SER A 113 -0.35 1.39 -15.50
C SER A 113 -0.41 2.91 -15.62
N GLN A 114 0.00 3.45 -16.75
CA GLN A 114 -0.08 4.87 -17.03
C GLN A 114 -0.25 5.12 -18.53
N ASP A 115 -0.81 6.27 -18.85
CA ASP A 115 -0.74 6.86 -20.18
C ASP A 115 -0.20 8.30 -20.10
N GLU A 116 -0.41 9.10 -21.15
CA GLU A 116 0.05 10.48 -21.17
C GLU A 116 -0.56 11.32 -20.04
N ASP A 117 -1.85 11.13 -19.76
CA ASP A 117 -2.64 12.00 -18.89
C ASP A 117 -2.88 11.42 -17.49
N ASN A 118 -2.84 10.08 -17.34
CA ASN A 118 -3.31 9.43 -16.13
C ASN A 118 -2.34 8.38 -15.58
N LEU A 119 -2.42 8.16 -14.26
CA LEU A 119 -1.98 6.95 -13.60
C LEU A 119 -3.20 6.07 -13.30
N TYR A 120 -3.01 4.77 -13.41
CA TYR A 120 -4.04 3.78 -13.16
C TYR A 120 -3.56 2.77 -12.11
N PHE A 121 -4.41 2.49 -11.15
CA PHE A 121 -4.12 1.54 -10.09
C PHE A 121 -5.24 0.52 -10.02
N LEU A 122 -4.87 -0.73 -9.83
CA LEU A 122 -5.79 -1.82 -9.52
C LEU A 122 -5.27 -2.53 -8.28
N VAL A 123 -6.17 -2.84 -7.37
CA VAL A 123 -5.91 -3.78 -6.28
C VAL A 123 -6.97 -4.88 -6.32
N LYS A 124 -6.52 -6.11 -6.15
CA LYS A 124 -7.38 -7.28 -5.95
C LYS A 124 -7.29 -7.75 -4.52
N CYS A 125 -8.43 -8.00 -3.90
CA CYS A 125 -8.55 -8.62 -2.60
C CYS A 125 -8.86 -10.13 -2.71
N ALA A 126 -8.61 -10.86 -1.63
CA ALA A 126 -8.89 -12.29 -1.52
C ALA A 126 -10.39 -12.61 -1.58
N GLN A 127 -11.21 -11.70 -1.07
CA GLN A 127 -12.67 -11.76 -1.05
C GLN A 127 -13.26 -10.48 -1.64
N ASP A 128 -14.55 -10.46 -1.85
CA ASP A 128 -15.25 -9.25 -2.29
C ASP A 128 -14.97 -8.09 -1.34
N ILE A 129 -14.67 -6.94 -1.92
CA ILE A 129 -14.30 -5.74 -1.16
C ILE A 129 -15.48 -5.29 -0.31
N ILE A 130 -15.26 -5.21 0.98
CA ILE A 130 -16.20 -4.61 1.91
C ILE A 130 -15.94 -3.11 1.93
N VAL A 131 -16.88 -2.37 1.36
CA VAL A 131 -16.83 -0.91 1.36
C VAL A 131 -17.18 -0.40 2.75
N ASP A 132 -16.33 0.49 3.26
CA ASP A 132 -16.53 1.17 4.54
C ASP A 132 -16.78 2.65 4.28
N ASP A 133 -17.63 3.28 5.05
CA ASP A 133 -17.92 4.72 5.00
C ASP A 133 -16.92 5.56 5.81
N GLY A 134 -15.97 4.92 6.49
CA GLY A 134 -14.91 5.59 7.24
C GLY A 134 -13.82 6.22 6.35
N ALA A 135 -13.11 7.19 6.91
CA ALA A 135 -12.04 7.93 6.22
C ALA A 135 -10.77 7.09 5.95
N ASN A 136 -10.62 5.96 6.60
CA ASN A 136 -9.41 5.12 6.50
C ASN A 136 -9.72 3.79 5.78
N TRP A 137 -10.23 3.89 4.57
CA TRP A 137 -10.59 2.75 3.76
C TRP A 137 -9.88 2.78 2.41
N MET A 138 -9.07 1.76 2.12
CA MET A 138 -8.38 1.59 0.82
C MET A 138 -7.62 2.85 0.38
N ASN A 139 -6.90 3.48 1.30
CA ASN A 139 -6.13 4.68 1.02
C ASN A 139 -4.89 4.33 0.20
N LEU A 140 -4.57 5.19 -0.77
CA LEU A 140 -3.36 5.10 -1.57
C LEU A 140 -2.47 6.30 -1.28
N TYR A 141 -1.26 6.04 -0.80
CA TYR A 141 -0.22 7.06 -0.59
C TYR A 141 0.75 7.05 -1.75
N LEU A 142 1.13 8.22 -2.23
CA LEU A 142 2.09 8.38 -3.31
C LEU A 142 3.25 9.28 -2.88
N ASP A 143 4.46 8.81 -3.14
CA ASP A 143 5.69 9.57 -3.19
C ASP A 143 5.97 9.85 -4.67
N THR A 144 5.97 11.11 -5.07
CA THR A 144 6.07 11.54 -6.47
C THR A 144 7.44 12.07 -6.85
N ASP A 145 8.27 12.39 -5.87
CA ASP A 145 9.60 12.97 -6.10
C ASP A 145 10.76 12.12 -5.54
N GLY A 146 10.45 11.08 -4.76
CA GLY A 146 11.46 10.20 -4.14
C GLY A 146 12.21 10.87 -2.99
N ASP A 147 11.69 11.97 -2.43
CA ASP A 147 12.30 12.68 -1.32
C ASP A 147 11.65 12.29 0.02
N ALA A 148 12.26 11.37 0.73
CA ALA A 148 11.80 10.92 2.04
C ALA A 148 11.82 12.01 3.13
N THR A 149 12.31 13.22 2.83
CA THR A 149 12.44 14.31 3.81
C THR A 149 11.27 15.30 3.79
N ASN A 150 10.43 15.22 2.77
CA ASN A 150 9.23 16.04 2.64
C ASN A 150 7.93 15.25 2.93
N GLY A 151 6.78 15.88 2.76
CA GLY A 151 5.49 15.26 2.95
C GLY A 151 5.32 14.59 4.32
N TRP A 152 4.53 13.54 4.37
CA TRP A 152 4.42 12.68 5.55
C TRP A 152 5.19 11.39 5.32
N ALA A 153 6.32 11.23 5.98
CA ALA A 153 7.23 10.09 5.81
C ALA A 153 7.65 9.87 4.33
N GLY A 154 7.77 10.96 3.55
CA GLY A 154 8.09 10.94 2.12
C GLY A 154 6.89 10.83 1.19
N PHE A 155 5.66 10.71 1.69
CA PHE A 155 4.48 10.69 0.84
C PHE A 155 3.94 12.10 0.62
N ASP A 156 3.71 12.45 -0.65
CA ASP A 156 3.25 13.76 -1.10
C ASP A 156 1.74 13.84 -1.25
N PHE A 157 1.11 12.71 -1.57
CA PHE A 157 -0.32 12.65 -1.84
C PHE A 157 -0.99 11.50 -1.13
N LEU A 158 -2.23 11.76 -0.71
CA LEU A 158 -3.18 10.76 -0.23
C LEU A 158 -4.40 10.74 -1.15
N ILE A 159 -4.72 9.59 -1.69
CA ILE A 159 -5.88 9.36 -2.53
C ILE A 159 -6.90 8.54 -1.75
N ASN A 160 -8.17 8.92 -1.82
CA ASN A 160 -9.29 8.29 -1.14
C ASN A 160 -9.33 8.53 0.38
N ARG A 161 -8.99 9.74 0.83
CA ARG A 161 -9.30 10.15 2.20
C ARG A 161 -10.81 10.34 2.38
N ASP A 162 -11.48 10.84 1.36
CA ASP A 162 -12.92 10.98 1.28
C ASP A 162 -13.41 10.61 -0.13
N ARG A 163 -14.67 10.28 -0.27
CA ARG A 163 -15.24 9.82 -1.55
C ARG A 163 -16.73 10.10 -1.67
N ASP A 164 -17.18 10.14 -2.91
CA ASP A 164 -18.58 10.03 -3.28
C ASP A 164 -18.83 8.74 -4.10
N SER A 165 -19.93 8.67 -4.81
CA SER A 165 -20.30 7.46 -5.59
C SER A 165 -19.41 7.20 -6.82
N PHE A 166 -18.62 8.19 -7.25
CA PHE A 166 -17.88 8.14 -8.52
C PHE A 166 -16.43 8.56 -8.41
N ALA A 167 -16.10 9.37 -7.40
CA ALA A 167 -14.78 9.95 -7.23
C ALA A 167 -14.28 9.85 -5.80
N VAL A 168 -12.97 9.80 -5.69
CA VAL A 168 -12.22 9.86 -4.44
C VAL A 168 -11.42 11.15 -4.41
N THR A 169 -11.16 11.70 -3.22
CA THR A 169 -10.30 12.89 -3.09
C THR A 169 -8.86 12.59 -3.47
N VAL A 170 -8.20 13.59 -4.04
CA VAL A 170 -6.75 13.68 -4.19
C VAL A 170 -6.29 14.81 -3.28
N ASP A 171 -5.60 14.45 -2.23
CA ASP A 171 -5.13 15.39 -1.20
C ASP A 171 -3.61 15.47 -1.24
N ARG A 172 -3.07 16.68 -1.37
CA ARG A 172 -1.64 16.93 -1.17
C ARG A 172 -1.35 16.92 0.32
N ILE A 173 -0.29 16.23 0.71
CA ILE A 173 0.18 16.17 2.10
C ILE A 173 1.27 17.23 2.28
N SER A 174 1.18 17.99 3.34
CA SER A 174 2.22 18.95 3.70
C SER A 174 2.61 18.83 5.17
N GLY A 175 3.90 18.95 5.41
CA GLY A 175 4.47 18.89 6.76
C GLY A 175 4.39 17.49 7.41
N THR A 176 5.06 17.37 8.52
CA THR A 176 5.14 16.11 9.29
C THR A 176 3.86 15.75 10.02
N ASP A 177 2.91 16.68 10.10
CA ASP A 177 1.66 16.54 10.86
C ASP A 177 0.48 16.11 9.98
N MET A 178 0.74 15.58 8.78
CA MET A 178 -0.29 15.14 7.82
C MET A 178 -1.36 16.22 7.58
N GLN A 179 -0.94 17.43 7.28
CA GLN A 179 -1.88 18.47 6.84
C GLN A 179 -2.30 18.17 5.40
N TYR A 180 -3.58 18.25 5.12
CA TYR A 180 -4.15 17.90 3.83
C TYR A 180 -4.72 19.12 3.11
N GLU A 181 -4.43 19.22 1.81
CA GLU A 181 -5.07 20.14 0.88
C GLU A 181 -5.68 19.33 -0.27
N THR A 182 -7.01 19.34 -0.38
CA THR A 182 -7.66 18.69 -1.51
C THR A 182 -7.38 19.44 -2.81
N VAL A 183 -6.65 18.84 -3.73
CA VAL A 183 -6.26 19.43 -5.01
C VAL A 183 -7.13 18.95 -6.17
N GLY A 184 -7.96 17.94 -5.96
CA GLY A 184 -8.88 17.46 -6.98
C GLY A 184 -9.49 16.11 -6.63
N GLY A 185 -9.96 15.41 -7.65
CA GLY A 185 -10.56 14.09 -7.52
C GLY A 185 -10.04 13.11 -8.55
N ALA A 186 -10.01 11.84 -8.18
CA ALA A 186 -9.72 10.72 -9.04
C ALA A 186 -10.98 9.85 -9.19
N TYR A 187 -11.15 9.22 -10.36
CA TYR A 187 -12.25 8.28 -10.58
C TYR A 187 -11.91 6.91 -10.04
N TYR A 188 -12.88 6.21 -9.50
CA TYR A 188 -12.70 4.86 -9.01
C TYR A 188 -13.87 3.93 -9.32
N ALA A 189 -13.64 2.64 -9.25
CA ALA A 189 -14.68 1.62 -9.31
C ALA A 189 -14.34 0.46 -8.35
N VAL A 190 -15.38 -0.12 -7.77
CA VAL A 190 -15.31 -1.37 -7.00
C VAL A 190 -16.16 -2.42 -7.69
N GLN A 191 -15.56 -3.57 -8.03
CA GLN A 191 -16.21 -4.65 -8.76
C GLN A 191 -15.84 -5.99 -8.11
N GLY A 192 -16.69 -6.46 -7.20
CA GLY A 192 -16.39 -7.68 -6.42
C GLY A 192 -15.09 -7.55 -5.65
N GLN A 193 -14.10 -8.34 -6.01
CA GLN A 193 -12.78 -8.37 -5.36
C GLN A 193 -11.83 -7.24 -5.81
N TYR A 194 -12.22 -6.41 -6.76
CA TYR A 194 -11.33 -5.45 -7.40
C TYR A 194 -11.73 -4.01 -7.10
N MET A 195 -10.73 -3.20 -6.79
CA MET A 195 -10.84 -1.75 -6.82
C MET A 195 -9.86 -1.19 -7.84
N THR A 196 -10.35 -0.28 -8.67
CA THR A 196 -9.55 0.42 -9.67
C THR A 196 -9.64 1.92 -9.46
N VAL A 197 -8.55 2.63 -9.76
CA VAL A 197 -8.48 4.10 -9.65
C VAL A 197 -7.83 4.65 -10.91
N ARG A 198 -8.39 5.75 -11.45
CA ARG A 198 -7.78 6.57 -12.50
C ARG A 198 -7.48 7.95 -11.94
N LEU A 199 -6.21 8.26 -11.81
CA LEU A 199 -5.70 9.50 -11.23
C LEU A 199 -5.11 10.39 -12.31
N PRO A 200 -5.68 11.59 -12.56
CA PRO A 200 -5.11 12.55 -13.50
C PRO A 200 -3.73 13.05 -13.03
N LYS A 201 -2.71 12.91 -13.85
CA LYS A 201 -1.33 13.35 -13.57
C LYS A 201 -1.21 14.85 -13.31
N GLN A 202 -2.09 15.64 -13.90
CA GLN A 202 -2.10 17.09 -13.70
C GLN A 202 -2.38 17.54 -12.26
N LEU A 203 -2.80 16.62 -11.39
CA LEU A 203 -3.05 16.89 -9.97
C LEU A 203 -1.82 16.66 -9.10
N LEU A 204 -0.82 15.98 -9.64
CA LEU A 204 0.44 15.64 -9.00
C LEU A 204 1.53 16.67 -9.36
#